data_1893b55e8087a49f53de934d61fabc1a
#
_entry.id   1893b55e8087a49f53de934d61fabc1a
#
_cell.length_a   1.000
_cell.length_b   1.000
_cell.length_c   1.000
_cell.angle_alpha   90.00
_cell.angle_beta   90.00
_cell.angle_gamma   90.00
#
_symmetry.space_group_name_H-M   'P 1'
#
loop_
_entity.id
_entity.type
_entity.pdbx_description
1 polymer ?
#
loop_
_entity_poly.entity_id
_entity_poly.type
_entity_poly.pdbx_seq_one_letter_code
_entity_poly.pdbx_strand_id
1 'polypeptide(L)'
;MLIKKTKCELRKELTDHLIELKSEYLNKGYSEKDSIELAIKDFGKDEDLSDTFNNDINKTVTFNKKIIVILLFIVYLVPSIGRFIYTSSWDASAMRFSFTNIIPFSKIYPIIYKIYFNNADYLWIQDQIILILLFIPIGIFIPLLTNNINSFYNNLKLYILITCSLQLIKFILGIGVGNIDYALLHLLGCILGYLIFNSSIKIINTIKKVVL
;
A
#
# COMPACT_ATOMS: atom_id res chain seq x y z
N MET A 1 -8.05 -19.38 -13.35
CA MET A 1 -7.98 -20.79 -12.94
C MET A 1 -8.24 -20.99 -11.46
N LEU A 2 -7.71 -20.18 -10.54
CA LEU A 2 -7.92 -20.23 -9.07
C LEU A 2 -9.40 -20.08 -8.64
N ILE A 3 -10.17 -19.18 -9.27
CA ILE A 3 -11.58 -18.94 -8.94
C ILE A 3 -12.47 -20.16 -9.27
N LYS A 4 -12.08 -20.95 -10.26
CA LYS A 4 -12.84 -22.14 -10.67
C LYS A 4 -12.62 -23.32 -9.70
N LYS A 5 -11.45 -23.38 -9.06
CA LYS A 5 -11.10 -24.40 -8.09
C LYS A 5 -11.84 -24.17 -6.76
N THR A 6 -11.88 -22.96 -6.26
CA THR A 6 -12.63 -22.56 -5.07
C THR A 6 -14.14 -22.81 -5.19
N LYS A 7 -14.72 -22.57 -6.38
CA LYS A 7 -16.15 -22.80 -6.61
C LYS A 7 -16.50 -24.31 -6.63
N CYS A 8 -15.58 -25.16 -7.05
CA CYS A 8 -15.75 -26.60 -7.07
C CYS A 8 -15.60 -27.20 -5.65
N GLU A 9 -14.61 -26.73 -4.90
CA GLU A 9 -14.39 -27.10 -3.50
C GLU A 9 -15.58 -26.68 -2.62
N LEU A 10 -16.06 -25.45 -2.80
CA LEU A 10 -17.24 -24.92 -2.11
C LEU A 10 -18.49 -25.76 -2.35
N ARG A 11 -18.72 -26.13 -3.62
CA ARG A 11 -19.84 -26.97 -3.99
C ARG A 11 -19.76 -28.35 -3.33
N LYS A 12 -18.57 -28.88 -3.21
CA LYS A 12 -18.34 -30.19 -2.57
C LYS A 12 -18.63 -30.11 -1.06
N GLU A 13 -18.09 -29.12 -0.35
CA GLU A 13 -18.35 -28.91 1.08
C GLU A 13 -19.84 -28.70 1.37
N LEU A 14 -20.54 -27.89 0.58
CA LEU A 14 -21.99 -27.70 0.71
C LEU A 14 -22.75 -28.99 0.50
N THR A 15 -22.34 -29.83 -0.46
CA THR A 15 -22.98 -31.09 -0.75
C THR A 15 -22.72 -32.08 0.36
N ASP A 16 -21.49 -32.15 0.87
CA ASP A 16 -21.10 -33.06 1.96
C ASP A 16 -21.88 -32.73 3.26
N HIS A 17 -22.03 -31.44 3.58
CA HIS A 17 -22.81 -30.98 4.73
C HIS A 17 -24.33 -31.29 4.60
N LEU A 18 -24.91 -31.12 3.42
CA LEU A 18 -26.29 -31.51 3.16
C LEU A 18 -26.51 -33.02 3.31
N ILE A 19 -25.55 -33.81 2.86
CA ILE A 19 -25.58 -35.30 3.01
C ILE A 19 -25.50 -35.67 4.47
N GLU A 20 -24.66 -34.99 5.25
CA GLU A 20 -24.52 -35.22 6.70
C GLU A 20 -25.83 -34.91 7.44
N LEU A 21 -26.45 -33.73 7.20
CA LEU A 21 -27.75 -33.37 7.76
C LEU A 21 -28.84 -34.38 7.38
N LYS A 22 -28.89 -34.82 6.11
CA LYS A 22 -29.82 -35.85 5.67
C LYS A 22 -29.65 -37.15 6.48
N SER A 23 -28.40 -37.60 6.66
CA SER A 23 -28.09 -38.81 7.39
C SER A 23 -28.49 -38.73 8.87
N GLU A 24 -28.35 -37.55 9.49
CA GLU A 24 -28.76 -37.32 10.87
C GLU A 24 -30.28 -37.45 11.04
N TYR A 25 -31.07 -36.91 10.12
CA TYR A 25 -32.54 -37.05 10.14
C TYR A 25 -33.01 -38.48 9.86
N LEU A 26 -32.33 -39.23 8.98
CA LEU A 26 -32.60 -40.65 8.77
C LEU A 26 -32.34 -41.45 10.02
N ASN A 27 -31.25 -41.16 10.76
CA ASN A 27 -30.91 -41.83 12.02
C ASN A 27 -31.92 -41.52 13.14
N LYS A 28 -32.57 -40.33 13.07
CA LYS A 28 -33.68 -39.96 13.96
C LYS A 28 -35.02 -40.65 13.62
N GLY A 29 -35.08 -41.48 12.57
CA GLY A 29 -36.24 -42.28 12.20
C GLY A 29 -37.23 -41.58 11.23
N TYR A 30 -36.85 -40.47 10.63
CA TYR A 30 -37.66 -39.79 9.61
C TYR A 30 -37.63 -40.54 8.28
N SER A 31 -38.70 -40.43 7.49
CA SER A 31 -38.69 -40.97 6.13
C SER A 31 -37.63 -40.27 5.25
N GLU A 32 -37.18 -40.94 4.19
CA GLU A 32 -36.16 -40.37 3.30
C GLU A 32 -36.59 -39.03 2.72
N LYS A 33 -37.87 -38.88 2.41
CA LYS A 33 -38.44 -37.63 1.85
C LYS A 33 -38.46 -36.51 2.88
N ASP A 34 -38.89 -36.81 4.10
CA ASP A 34 -38.93 -35.83 5.20
C ASP A 34 -37.52 -35.44 5.65
N SER A 35 -36.56 -36.39 5.65
CA SER A 35 -35.17 -36.13 5.96
C SER A 35 -34.50 -35.18 4.99
N ILE A 36 -34.81 -35.24 3.70
CA ILE A 36 -34.33 -34.32 2.68
C ILE A 36 -34.94 -32.92 2.90
N GLU A 37 -36.25 -32.82 3.14
CA GLU A 37 -36.95 -31.58 3.36
C GLU A 37 -36.46 -30.85 4.61
N LEU A 38 -36.25 -31.58 5.70
CA LEU A 38 -35.71 -31.04 6.95
C LEU A 38 -34.26 -30.62 6.80
N ALA A 39 -33.42 -31.41 6.11
CA ALA A 39 -32.02 -31.07 5.86
C ALA A 39 -31.89 -29.78 5.05
N ILE A 40 -32.72 -29.59 4.01
CA ILE A 40 -32.73 -28.35 3.20
C ILE A 40 -33.21 -27.14 4.04
N LYS A 41 -34.22 -27.36 4.88
CA LYS A 41 -34.76 -26.30 5.74
C LYS A 41 -33.78 -25.83 6.80
N ASP A 42 -33.05 -26.78 7.43
CA ASP A 42 -32.05 -26.43 8.44
C ASP A 42 -30.77 -25.88 7.82
N PHE A 43 -30.36 -26.40 6.66
CA PHE A 43 -29.25 -25.83 5.88
C PHE A 43 -29.45 -24.35 5.54
N GLY A 44 -30.70 -23.91 5.26
CA GLY A 44 -31.02 -22.52 5.02
C GLY A 44 -31.03 -21.64 6.27
N LYS A 45 -30.96 -22.25 7.49
CA LYS A 45 -30.92 -21.52 8.77
C LYS A 45 -29.52 -21.41 9.38
N ASP A 46 -28.54 -22.07 8.78
CA ASP A 46 -27.17 -22.11 9.31
C ASP A 46 -26.45 -20.78 9.00
N GLU A 47 -26.73 -19.77 9.87
CA GLU A 47 -26.10 -18.45 9.80
C GLU A 47 -24.57 -18.56 9.92
N ASP A 48 -24.06 -19.53 10.67
CA ASP A 48 -22.62 -19.79 10.84
C ASP A 48 -21.95 -20.19 9.53
N LEU A 49 -22.64 -20.91 8.66
CA LEU A 49 -22.09 -21.31 7.36
C LEU A 49 -21.96 -20.11 6.42
N SER A 50 -22.96 -19.23 6.38
CA SER A 50 -22.94 -18.03 5.56
C SER A 50 -21.87 -17.05 6.01
N ASP A 51 -21.61 -16.95 7.30
CA ASP A 51 -20.59 -16.07 7.88
C ASP A 51 -19.17 -16.61 7.66
N THR A 52 -18.95 -17.91 7.76
CA THR A 52 -17.67 -18.54 7.40
C THR A 52 -17.35 -18.37 5.91
N PHE A 53 -18.32 -18.56 5.03
CA PHE A 53 -18.14 -18.33 3.58
C PHE A 53 -17.86 -16.87 3.23
N ASN A 54 -18.61 -15.96 3.80
CA ASN A 54 -18.38 -14.53 3.59
C ASN A 54 -17.01 -14.10 4.11
N ASN A 55 -16.58 -14.66 5.24
CA ASN A 55 -15.26 -14.37 5.79
C ASN A 55 -14.12 -14.91 4.91
N ASP A 56 -14.25 -16.12 4.37
CA ASP A 56 -13.23 -16.71 3.49
C ASP A 56 -13.17 -16.05 2.12
N ILE A 57 -14.32 -15.71 1.54
CA ILE A 57 -14.37 -14.91 0.31
C ILE A 57 -13.73 -13.53 0.56
N ASN A 58 -14.07 -12.85 1.65
CA ASN A 58 -13.52 -11.56 1.99
C ASN A 58 -12.01 -11.63 2.25
N LYS A 59 -11.51 -12.67 2.92
CA LYS A 59 -10.07 -12.91 3.12
C LYS A 59 -9.36 -13.10 1.78
N THR A 60 -9.90 -13.89 0.86
CA THR A 60 -9.30 -14.17 -0.44
C THR A 60 -9.27 -12.91 -1.31
N VAL A 61 -10.36 -12.15 -1.33
CA VAL A 61 -10.44 -10.88 -2.08
C VAL A 61 -9.48 -9.83 -1.53
N THR A 62 -9.36 -9.72 -0.21
CA THR A 62 -8.41 -8.79 0.44
C THR A 62 -6.97 -9.21 0.22
N PHE A 63 -6.66 -10.50 0.23
CA PHE A 63 -5.34 -11.04 -0.06
C PHE A 63 -4.91 -10.73 -1.50
N ASN A 64 -5.79 -10.99 -2.48
CA ASN A 64 -5.52 -10.68 -3.88
C ASN A 64 -5.30 -9.18 -4.14
N LYS A 65 -6.07 -8.32 -3.49
CA LYS A 65 -5.89 -6.86 -3.56
C LYS A 65 -4.52 -6.43 -3.02
N LYS A 66 -4.09 -6.99 -1.88
CA LYS A 66 -2.76 -6.70 -1.31
C LYS A 66 -1.64 -7.13 -2.24
N ILE A 67 -1.73 -8.30 -2.87
CA ILE A 67 -0.73 -8.77 -3.83
C ILE A 67 -0.61 -7.80 -5.01
N ILE A 68 -1.73 -7.35 -5.56
CA ILE A 68 -1.73 -6.37 -6.66
C ILE A 68 -1.04 -5.08 -6.25
N VAL A 69 -1.34 -4.56 -5.05
CA VAL A 69 -0.70 -3.34 -4.51
C VAL A 69 0.82 -3.55 -4.35
N ILE A 70 1.26 -4.70 -3.83
CA ILE A 70 2.67 -5.04 -3.68
C ILE A 70 3.36 -5.10 -5.06
N LEU A 71 2.76 -5.75 -6.05
CA LEU A 71 3.31 -5.84 -7.40
C LEU A 71 3.45 -4.45 -8.04
N LEU A 72 2.43 -3.61 -7.93
CA LEU A 72 2.48 -2.23 -8.42
C LEU A 72 3.57 -1.43 -7.71
N PHE A 73 3.75 -1.63 -6.41
CA PHE A 73 4.79 -0.98 -5.63
C PHE A 73 6.19 -1.43 -6.08
N ILE A 74 6.39 -2.73 -6.35
CA ILE A 74 7.65 -3.27 -6.86
C ILE A 74 7.97 -2.69 -8.25
N VAL A 75 6.98 -2.65 -9.16
CA VAL A 75 7.13 -2.06 -10.50
C VAL A 75 7.55 -0.59 -10.42
N TYR A 76 7.02 0.14 -9.45
CA TYR A 76 7.42 1.52 -9.19
C TYR A 76 8.83 1.63 -8.58
N LEU A 77 9.19 0.74 -7.63
CA LEU A 77 10.47 0.80 -6.93
C LEU A 77 11.67 0.61 -7.85
N VAL A 78 11.57 -0.28 -8.84
CA VAL A 78 12.69 -0.60 -9.75
C VAL A 78 13.24 0.65 -10.47
N PRO A 79 12.45 1.45 -11.21
CA PRO A 79 12.94 2.68 -11.83
C PRO A 79 13.33 3.74 -10.81
N SER A 80 12.66 3.77 -9.65
CA SER A 80 12.95 4.73 -8.58
C SER A 80 14.34 4.50 -7.98
N ILE A 81 14.71 3.25 -7.72
CA ILE A 81 16.05 2.87 -7.25
C ILE A 81 17.09 3.19 -8.33
N GLY A 82 16.81 2.87 -9.59
CA GLY A 82 17.69 3.22 -10.71
C GLY A 82 17.97 4.73 -10.77
N ARG A 83 16.94 5.56 -10.68
CA ARG A 83 17.10 7.03 -10.64
C ARG A 83 17.86 7.49 -9.39
N PHE A 84 17.58 6.88 -8.23
CA PHE A 84 18.25 7.20 -6.97
C PHE A 84 19.75 6.92 -7.03
N ILE A 85 20.17 5.82 -7.67
CA ILE A 85 21.58 5.47 -7.87
C ILE A 85 22.24 6.39 -8.92
N TYR A 86 21.54 6.61 -10.04
CA TYR A 86 22.07 7.43 -11.15
C TYR A 86 22.36 8.88 -10.75
N THR A 87 21.51 9.49 -9.92
CA THR A 87 21.73 10.86 -9.42
C THR A 87 22.81 10.97 -8.35
N SER A 88 23.33 9.83 -7.90
CA SER A 88 24.43 9.81 -6.94
C SER A 88 25.73 10.04 -7.70
N SER A 89 26.39 11.18 -7.48
CA SER A 89 27.69 11.45 -8.06
C SER A 89 28.74 10.47 -7.52
N TRP A 90 29.26 9.64 -8.41
CA TRP A 90 30.32 8.67 -8.07
C TRP A 90 31.60 9.35 -7.57
N ASP A 91 31.79 10.62 -7.89
CA ASP A 91 32.97 11.42 -7.52
C ASP A 91 32.98 11.86 -6.04
N ALA A 92 31.91 11.65 -5.30
CA ALA A 92 31.80 12.09 -3.91
C ALA A 92 32.49 11.17 -2.91
N SER A 93 33.04 10.02 -3.31
CA SER A 93 33.60 9.02 -2.40
C SER A 93 34.74 9.53 -1.52
N ALA A 94 35.62 10.37 -2.07
CA ALA A 94 36.77 10.93 -1.34
C ALA A 94 36.42 12.15 -0.46
N MET A 95 35.36 12.90 -0.81
CA MET A 95 35.01 14.15 -0.13
C MET A 95 33.61 14.14 0.50
N ARG A 96 33.00 12.96 0.70
CA ARG A 96 31.61 12.85 1.18
C ARG A 96 31.34 13.58 2.49
N PHE A 97 32.30 13.59 3.41
CA PHE A 97 32.17 14.28 4.70
C PHE A 97 32.12 15.82 4.52
N SER A 98 32.90 16.37 3.59
CA SER A 98 32.92 17.82 3.31
C SER A 98 31.65 18.32 2.65
N PHE A 99 30.95 17.46 1.90
CA PHE A 99 29.71 17.82 1.20
C PHE A 99 28.44 17.39 1.96
N THR A 100 28.58 16.69 3.11
CA THR A 100 27.44 16.34 3.95
C THR A 100 26.79 17.59 4.52
N ASN A 101 25.48 17.72 4.31
CA ASN A 101 24.69 18.83 4.81
C ASN A 101 23.71 18.35 5.88
N ILE A 102 23.97 18.75 7.13
CA ILE A 102 23.16 18.44 8.30
C ILE A 102 22.25 19.64 8.65
N ILE A 103 22.56 20.83 8.15
CA ILE A 103 21.82 22.06 8.45
C ILE A 103 20.57 22.10 7.57
N PRO A 104 19.34 22.03 8.15
CA PRO A 104 18.12 22.12 7.36
C PRO A 104 18.03 23.45 6.60
N PHE A 105 17.44 23.41 5.40
CA PHE A 105 17.19 24.53 4.52
C PHE A 105 18.44 25.22 3.94
N SER A 106 19.65 24.77 4.23
CA SER A 106 20.86 25.38 3.71
C SER A 106 20.99 25.30 2.19
N LYS A 107 20.44 24.28 1.56
CA LYS A 107 20.36 24.13 0.09
C LYS A 107 19.05 24.68 -0.49
N ILE A 108 17.97 24.63 0.27
CA ILE A 108 16.65 25.12 -0.16
C ILE A 108 16.61 26.65 -0.19
N TYR A 109 17.18 27.33 0.80
CA TYR A 109 17.17 28.79 0.87
C TYR A 109 17.81 29.48 -0.35
N PRO A 110 19.02 29.12 -0.81
CA PRO A 110 19.60 29.71 -2.01
C PRO A 110 18.76 29.54 -3.28
N ILE A 111 17.94 28.48 -3.32
CA ILE A 111 17.03 28.22 -4.44
C ILE A 111 15.93 29.24 -4.50
N ILE A 112 15.23 29.41 -3.38
CA ILE A 112 14.15 30.38 -3.25
C ILE A 112 14.68 31.79 -3.64
N TYR A 113 15.87 32.14 -3.18
CA TYR A 113 16.53 33.37 -3.52
C TYR A 113 16.79 33.48 -5.02
N LYS A 114 17.36 32.45 -5.66
CA LYS A 114 17.62 32.43 -7.11
C LYS A 114 16.35 32.53 -7.95
N ILE A 115 15.28 31.84 -7.53
CA ILE A 115 13.97 31.94 -8.19
C ILE A 115 13.44 33.38 -8.11
N TYR A 116 13.50 33.98 -6.93
CA TYR A 116 13.00 35.33 -6.70
C TYR A 116 13.74 36.39 -7.56
N PHE A 117 15.07 36.28 -7.74
CA PHE A 117 15.89 37.19 -8.51
C PHE A 117 16.05 36.80 -10.00
N ASN A 118 15.26 35.86 -10.50
CA ASN A 118 15.25 35.40 -11.90
C ASN A 118 16.60 34.85 -12.43
N ASN A 119 17.50 34.44 -11.53
CA ASN A 119 18.81 33.85 -11.82
C ASN A 119 18.76 32.32 -11.56
N ALA A 120 17.58 31.72 -11.72
CA ALA A 120 17.39 30.32 -11.40
C ALA A 120 17.96 29.43 -12.51
N ASP A 121 18.71 28.42 -12.12
CA ASP A 121 19.06 27.30 -12.97
C ASP A 121 17.84 26.34 -13.05
N TYR A 122 17.15 26.42 -14.20
CA TYR A 122 15.93 25.62 -14.41
C TYR A 122 16.17 24.11 -14.31
N LEU A 123 17.33 23.62 -14.76
CA LEU A 123 17.67 22.19 -14.69
C LEU A 123 17.77 21.75 -13.24
N TRP A 124 18.36 22.57 -12.41
CA TRP A 124 18.51 22.25 -10.99
C TRP A 124 17.16 22.26 -10.24
N ILE A 125 16.27 23.23 -10.54
CA ILE A 125 14.90 23.27 -9.99
C ILE A 125 14.13 22.03 -10.42
N GLN A 126 14.24 21.64 -11.68
CA GLN A 126 13.60 20.42 -12.21
C GLN A 126 14.03 19.17 -11.44
N ASP A 127 15.30 19.03 -11.10
CA ASP A 127 15.81 17.90 -10.31
C ASP A 127 15.18 17.88 -8.91
N GLN A 128 14.98 19.03 -8.24
CA GLN A 128 14.34 19.08 -6.93
C GLN A 128 12.84 18.67 -7.01
N ILE A 129 12.15 19.12 -8.05
CA ILE A 129 10.76 18.74 -8.29
C ILE A 129 10.65 17.24 -8.53
N ILE A 130 11.54 16.66 -9.32
CA ILE A 130 11.58 15.22 -9.58
C ILE A 130 11.78 14.43 -8.28
N LEU A 131 12.60 14.91 -7.34
CA LEU A 131 12.78 14.26 -6.02
C LEU A 131 11.48 14.22 -5.23
N ILE A 132 10.68 15.27 -5.24
CA ILE A 132 9.36 15.31 -4.60
C ILE A 132 8.41 14.33 -5.29
N LEU A 133 8.29 14.42 -6.63
CA LEU A 133 7.38 13.60 -7.42
C LEU A 133 7.67 12.10 -7.26
N LEU A 134 8.96 11.75 -7.16
CA LEU A 134 9.39 10.37 -6.97
C LEU A 134 8.87 9.76 -5.65
N PHE A 135 8.61 10.55 -4.64
CA PHE A 135 8.18 10.06 -3.32
C PHE A 135 6.66 10.13 -3.10
N ILE A 136 5.89 10.74 -4.02
CA ILE A 136 4.43 10.74 -3.97
C ILE A 136 3.84 9.32 -3.91
N PRO A 137 4.25 8.36 -4.77
CA PRO A 137 3.73 6.99 -4.71
C PRO A 137 3.99 6.30 -3.37
N ILE A 138 5.12 6.53 -2.72
CA ILE A 138 5.41 5.98 -1.38
C ILE A 138 4.35 6.45 -0.38
N GLY A 139 3.97 7.75 -0.45
CA GLY A 139 2.90 8.32 0.37
C GLY A 139 1.53 7.66 0.16
N ILE A 140 1.27 7.12 -1.03
CA ILE A 140 0.03 6.40 -1.36
C ILE A 140 0.12 4.93 -0.94
N PHE A 141 1.23 4.25 -1.24
CA PHE A 141 1.36 2.81 -1.02
C PHE A 141 1.49 2.43 0.45
N ILE A 142 2.18 3.23 1.28
CA ILE A 142 2.37 2.90 2.70
C ILE A 142 1.04 2.74 3.46
N PRO A 143 0.08 3.68 3.43
CA PRO A 143 -1.19 3.48 4.12
C PRO A 143 -2.00 2.30 3.57
N LEU A 144 -1.88 1.97 2.28
CA LEU A 144 -2.51 0.80 1.67
C LEU A 144 -1.91 -0.51 2.19
N LEU A 145 -0.58 -0.56 2.38
CA LEU A 145 0.12 -1.76 2.83
C LEU A 145 -0.01 -2.00 4.33
N THR A 146 0.03 -0.93 5.13
CA THR A 146 0.04 -1.00 6.60
C THR A 146 -1.36 -1.04 7.21
N ASN A 147 -2.43 -0.90 6.43
CA ASN A 147 -3.80 -0.70 6.88
C ASN A 147 -4.00 0.52 7.83
N ASN A 148 -3.02 1.42 7.90
CA ASN A 148 -3.05 2.63 8.73
C ASN A 148 -3.68 3.83 8.00
N ILE A 149 -4.77 3.56 7.26
CA ILE A 149 -5.41 4.52 6.36
C ILE A 149 -5.76 5.83 7.07
N ASN A 150 -6.26 5.75 8.29
CA ASN A 150 -6.81 6.89 9.03
C ASN A 150 -5.80 7.59 9.95
N SER A 151 -4.57 7.09 10.10
CA SER A 151 -3.59 7.65 11.03
C SER A 151 -2.47 8.39 10.31
N PHE A 152 -2.66 9.71 10.14
CA PHE A 152 -1.61 10.58 9.59
C PHE A 152 -0.31 10.47 10.39
N TYR A 153 -0.40 10.51 11.71
CA TYR A 153 0.77 10.50 12.60
C TYR A 153 1.61 9.21 12.47
N ASN A 154 0.96 8.05 12.38
CA ASN A 154 1.67 6.79 12.21
C ASN A 154 2.35 6.70 10.83
N ASN A 155 1.67 7.15 9.78
CA ASN A 155 2.25 7.21 8.44
C ASN A 155 3.41 8.21 8.39
N LEU A 156 3.30 9.37 9.03
CA LEU A 156 4.35 10.38 9.09
C LEU A 156 5.63 9.82 9.74
N LYS A 157 5.52 9.06 10.84
CA LYS A 157 6.67 8.39 11.46
C LYS A 157 7.38 7.46 10.49
N LEU A 158 6.62 6.67 9.72
CA LEU A 158 7.18 5.76 8.71
C LEU A 158 7.85 6.54 7.58
N TYR A 159 7.26 7.64 7.12
CA TYR A 159 7.88 8.48 6.08
C TYR A 159 9.20 9.08 6.55
N ILE A 160 9.26 9.61 7.77
CA ILE A 160 10.50 10.13 8.37
C ILE A 160 11.55 9.02 8.45
N LEU A 161 11.17 7.84 8.95
CA LEU A 161 12.09 6.71 9.06
C LEU A 161 12.65 6.32 7.68
N ILE A 162 11.80 6.18 6.67
CA ILE A 162 12.20 5.79 5.31
C ILE A 162 13.13 6.85 4.70
N THR A 163 12.75 8.12 4.73
CA THR A 163 13.52 9.18 4.09
C THR A 163 14.88 9.40 4.76
N CYS A 164 14.94 9.35 6.09
CA CYS A 164 16.21 9.43 6.83
C CYS A 164 17.09 8.19 6.59
N SER A 165 16.51 6.98 6.61
CA SER A 165 17.26 5.74 6.35
C SER A 165 17.85 5.74 4.94
N LEU A 166 17.15 6.24 3.94
CA LEU A 166 17.67 6.34 2.58
C LEU A 166 18.89 7.27 2.49
N GLN A 167 18.90 8.40 3.21
CA GLN A 167 20.07 9.28 3.25
C GLN A 167 21.26 8.63 3.97
N LEU A 168 21.00 7.92 5.06
CA LEU A 168 22.03 7.16 5.77
C LEU A 168 22.62 6.05 4.89
N ILE A 169 21.79 5.29 4.20
CA ILE A 169 22.23 4.21 3.30
C ILE A 169 23.10 4.80 2.18
N LYS A 170 22.70 5.90 1.55
CA LYS A 170 23.54 6.60 0.56
C LYS A 170 24.91 6.95 1.10
N PHE A 171 24.93 7.53 2.29
CA PHE A 171 26.18 7.94 2.95
C PHE A 171 27.08 6.75 3.26
N ILE A 172 26.52 5.67 3.85
CA ILE A 172 27.26 4.47 4.24
C ILE A 172 27.83 3.75 3.00
N LEU A 173 27.02 3.58 1.96
CA LEU A 173 27.43 2.90 0.72
C LEU A 173 28.39 3.75 -0.14
N GLY A 174 28.60 5.01 0.19
CA GLY A 174 29.47 5.91 -0.59
C GLY A 174 28.90 6.26 -1.97
N ILE A 175 27.60 6.03 -2.22
CA ILE A 175 26.92 6.38 -3.46
C ILE A 175 26.39 7.81 -3.50
N GLY A 176 26.66 8.61 -2.48
CA GLY A 176 26.26 10.03 -2.40
C GLY A 176 26.57 10.66 -1.07
N VAL A 177 26.25 11.95 -0.97
CA VAL A 177 26.41 12.72 0.26
C VAL A 177 25.13 12.70 1.07
N GLY A 178 25.24 12.61 2.40
CA GLY A 178 24.12 12.78 3.30
C GLY A 178 23.59 14.22 3.24
N ASN A 179 22.34 14.41 2.90
CA ASN A 179 21.75 15.75 2.80
C ASN A 179 20.36 15.76 3.41
N ILE A 180 20.22 16.51 4.50
CA ILE A 180 18.94 16.64 5.23
C ILE A 180 17.86 17.31 4.36
N ASP A 181 18.23 18.24 3.49
CA ASP A 181 17.28 18.93 2.62
C ASP A 181 16.65 17.95 1.61
N TYR A 182 17.39 16.96 1.11
CA TYR A 182 16.81 15.92 0.27
C TYR A 182 15.85 15.01 1.06
N ALA A 183 16.17 14.71 2.32
CA ALA A 183 15.23 13.99 3.17
C ALA A 183 13.93 14.77 3.37
N LEU A 184 14.02 16.10 3.52
CA LEU A 184 12.84 16.97 3.65
C LEU A 184 12.00 17.02 2.36
N LEU A 185 12.64 17.08 1.18
CA LEU A 185 11.95 17.06 -0.11
C LEU A 185 11.24 15.68 -0.33
N HIS A 186 11.91 14.58 -0.01
CA HIS A 186 11.33 13.24 -0.06
C HIS A 186 10.13 13.13 0.89
N LEU A 187 10.26 13.64 2.12
CA LEU A 187 9.18 13.67 3.11
C LEU A 187 7.98 14.48 2.60
N LEU A 188 8.23 15.63 1.98
CA LEU A 188 7.18 16.46 1.37
C LEU A 188 6.44 15.69 0.27
N GLY A 189 7.15 14.94 -0.57
CA GLY A 189 6.55 14.05 -1.57
C GLY A 189 5.65 12.99 -0.92
N CYS A 190 6.10 12.33 0.15
CA CYS A 190 5.30 11.35 0.90
C CYS A 190 4.02 11.99 1.49
N ILE A 191 4.13 13.18 2.06
CA ILE A 191 2.97 13.90 2.63
C ILE A 191 1.97 14.25 1.53
N LEU A 192 2.41 14.77 0.39
CA LEU A 192 1.54 15.04 -0.75
C LEU A 192 0.84 13.78 -1.23
N GLY A 193 1.56 12.66 -1.34
CA GLY A 193 0.98 11.36 -1.69
C GLY A 193 -0.10 10.90 -0.71
N TYR A 194 0.14 11.06 0.59
CA TYR A 194 -0.86 10.75 1.61
C TYR A 194 -2.11 11.64 1.50
N LEU A 195 -1.92 12.94 1.24
CA LEU A 195 -3.06 13.86 1.08
C LEU A 195 -3.91 13.51 -0.13
N ILE A 196 -3.28 13.17 -1.27
CA ILE A 196 -3.97 12.70 -2.48
C ILE A 196 -4.77 11.43 -2.17
N PHE A 197 -4.14 10.45 -1.51
CA PHE A 197 -4.77 9.21 -1.11
C PHE A 197 -5.98 9.42 -0.20
N ASN A 198 -5.83 10.21 0.87
CA ASN A 198 -6.90 10.49 1.82
C ASN A 198 -8.07 11.25 1.18
N SER A 199 -7.79 12.20 0.28
CA SER A 199 -8.81 12.91 -0.49
C SER A 199 -9.56 11.97 -1.42
N SER A 200 -8.88 11.06 -2.09
CA SER A 200 -9.49 10.05 -2.97
C SER A 200 -10.45 9.13 -2.20
N ILE A 201 -10.08 8.67 -1.01
CA ILE A 201 -10.96 7.85 -0.15
C ILE A 201 -12.20 8.63 0.28
N LYS A 202 -12.05 9.89 0.68
CA LYS A 202 -13.20 10.74 1.05
C LYS A 202 -14.18 10.90 -0.10
N ILE A 203 -13.69 11.15 -1.30
CA ILE A 203 -14.52 11.28 -2.52
C ILE A 203 -15.27 9.98 -2.78
N ILE A 204 -14.59 8.82 -2.77
CA ILE A 204 -15.22 7.51 -2.99
C ILE A 204 -16.32 7.24 -1.95
N ASN A 205 -16.07 7.54 -0.67
CA ASN A 205 -17.05 7.33 0.39
C ASN A 205 -18.26 8.27 0.26
N THR A 206 -18.05 9.49 -0.22
CA THR A 206 -19.14 10.45 -0.49
C THR A 206 -20.01 9.97 -1.66
N ILE A 207 -19.40 9.51 -2.75
CA ILE A 207 -20.13 8.96 -3.91
C ILE A 207 -20.97 7.74 -3.49
N LYS A 208 -20.40 6.84 -2.70
CA LYS A 208 -21.14 5.67 -2.19
C LYS A 208 -22.37 6.03 -1.36
N LYS A 209 -22.30 7.12 -0.57
CA LYS A 209 -23.44 7.60 0.23
C LYS A 209 -24.53 8.26 -0.60
N VAL A 210 -24.21 8.75 -1.78
CA VAL A 210 -25.19 9.42 -2.68
C VAL A 210 -25.89 8.41 -3.59
N VAL A 211 -25.23 7.27 -3.89
CA VAL A 211 -25.74 6.23 -4.82
C VAL A 211 -26.53 5.14 -4.08
N LEU A 212 -26.37 5.01 -2.77
CA LEU A 212 -27.14 4.12 -1.88
C LEU A 212 -28.24 4.88 -1.14
#